data_60df5e9df07f71a08ded9f02e663299d
#
_entry.id   60df5e9df07f71a08ded9f02e663299d
#
_cell.length_a   1.000
_cell.length_b   1.000
_cell.length_c   1.000
_cell.angle_alpha   90.00
_cell.angle_beta   90.00
_cell.angle_gamma   90.00
#
_symmetry.space_group_name_H-M   'P 1'
#
loop_
_entity.id
_entity.type
_entity.pdbx_description
1 polymer ?
#
loop_
_entity_poly.entity_id
_entity_poly.type
_entity_poly.pdbx_seq_one_letter_code
_entity_poly.pdbx_strand_id
1 'polypeptide(L)'
;DEAEIEEFFLEKLPLVMPDFEPREGQVQMALEITRAMNNGEMAVLEAGTGTGKSLAYLVPSVLWAIKNKTRVVVATYTITLQGQLINSDLPILKAAGLDFEHAIVKGRRNYICKRKLNEEINFTKKRVHNLTKNTGSKDNQNQEKQVQLGFSSQQTKRKGNSENNPTNLSEKYLI
;
A
#
# COMPACT_ATOMS: atom_id res chain seq x y z
N ASP A 1 2.12 -4.58 24.88
CA ASP A 1 2.56 -5.54 25.89
C ASP A 1 3.56 -6.52 25.26
N GLU A 2 4.67 -6.82 25.98
CA GLU A 2 5.71 -7.72 25.46
C GLU A 2 5.17 -9.14 25.28
N ALA A 3 4.41 -9.63 26.25
CA ALA A 3 3.80 -10.96 26.20
C ALA A 3 2.89 -11.15 24.96
N GLU A 4 2.18 -10.12 24.55
CA GLU A 4 1.34 -10.14 23.36
C GLU A 4 2.16 -10.19 22.04
N ILE A 5 3.34 -9.56 22.04
CA ILE A 5 4.28 -9.64 20.91
C ILE A 5 4.81 -11.09 20.81
N GLU A 6 5.24 -11.68 21.91
CA GLU A 6 5.71 -13.06 21.93
C GLU A 6 4.61 -14.03 21.49
N GLU A 7 3.40 -13.93 22.05
CA GLU A 7 2.24 -14.73 21.65
C GLU A 7 1.97 -14.58 20.13
N PHE A 8 2.07 -13.36 19.59
CA PHE A 8 1.81 -13.13 18.20
C PHE A 8 2.80 -13.87 17.29
N PHE A 9 4.10 -13.83 17.62
CA PHE A 9 5.12 -14.54 16.86
C PHE A 9 5.10 -16.05 17.05
N LEU A 10 4.81 -16.52 18.26
CA LEU A 10 4.87 -17.94 18.60
C LEU A 10 3.58 -18.70 18.26
N GLU A 11 2.44 -18.04 18.30
CA GLU A 11 1.15 -18.71 18.16
C GLU A 11 0.36 -18.21 16.92
N LYS A 12 0.21 -16.89 16.72
CA LYS A 12 -0.67 -16.34 15.68
C LYS A 12 -0.06 -16.40 14.27
N LEU A 13 1.22 -16.06 14.14
CA LEU A 13 1.88 -16.11 12.82
C LEU A 13 2.00 -17.54 12.27
N PRO A 14 2.34 -18.57 13.03
CA PRO A 14 2.37 -19.95 12.53
C PRO A 14 1.02 -20.45 12.01
N LEU A 15 -0.11 -19.96 12.56
CA LEU A 15 -1.45 -20.35 12.08
C LEU A 15 -1.73 -19.85 10.64
N VAL A 16 -1.16 -18.72 10.24
CA VAL A 16 -1.39 -18.12 8.92
C VAL A 16 -0.21 -18.32 7.96
N MET A 17 0.92 -18.74 8.47
CA MET A 17 2.14 -19.05 7.73
C MET A 17 2.68 -20.42 8.20
N PRO A 18 2.25 -21.54 7.61
CA PRO A 18 2.60 -22.88 8.09
C PRO A 18 4.12 -23.18 8.17
N ASP A 19 4.90 -22.53 7.28
CA ASP A 19 6.37 -22.68 7.26
C ASP A 19 7.09 -21.58 8.07
N PHE A 20 6.35 -20.84 8.89
CA PHE A 20 6.92 -19.77 9.70
C PHE A 20 7.57 -20.36 10.97
N GLU A 21 8.86 -20.17 11.06
CA GLU A 21 9.64 -20.44 12.27
C GLU A 21 10.08 -19.12 12.89
N PRO A 22 9.61 -18.79 14.10
CA PRO A 22 10.06 -17.58 14.80
C PRO A 22 11.55 -17.66 15.07
N ARG A 23 12.26 -16.60 14.70
CA ARG A 23 13.70 -16.49 14.98
C ARG A 23 13.91 -15.64 16.22
N GLU A 24 14.77 -16.07 17.13
CA GLU A 24 15.04 -15.35 18.37
C GLU A 24 15.36 -13.86 18.13
N GLY A 25 16.27 -13.57 17.20
CA GLY A 25 16.61 -12.17 16.87
C GLY A 25 15.46 -11.36 16.27
N GLN A 26 14.47 -12.00 15.62
CA GLN A 26 13.26 -11.34 15.12
C GLN A 26 12.35 -10.95 16.27
N VAL A 27 12.10 -11.85 17.21
CA VAL A 27 11.28 -11.61 18.39
C VAL A 27 11.92 -10.56 19.28
N GLN A 28 13.23 -10.69 19.54
CA GLN A 28 13.99 -9.72 20.33
C GLN A 28 13.90 -8.31 19.73
N MET A 29 14.08 -8.16 18.41
CA MET A 29 13.93 -6.89 17.72
C MET A 29 12.52 -6.31 17.91
N ALA A 30 11.48 -7.13 17.83
CA ALA A 30 10.10 -6.68 18.01
C ALA A 30 9.85 -6.21 19.47
N LEU A 31 10.41 -6.88 20.45
CA LEU A 31 10.34 -6.48 21.85
C LEU A 31 11.04 -5.15 22.13
N GLU A 32 12.25 -4.95 21.58
CA GLU A 32 12.97 -3.68 21.73
C GLU A 32 12.21 -2.51 21.10
N ILE A 33 11.60 -2.72 19.92
CA ILE A 33 10.74 -1.70 19.29
C ILE A 33 9.53 -1.41 20.18
N THR A 34 8.91 -2.44 20.75
CA THR A 34 7.77 -2.27 21.67
C THR A 34 8.14 -1.45 22.89
N ARG A 35 9.30 -1.72 23.50
CA ARG A 35 9.80 -0.95 24.65
C ARG A 35 10.04 0.52 24.28
N ALA A 36 10.75 0.76 23.17
CA ALA A 36 11.03 2.10 22.71
C ALA A 36 9.74 2.90 22.43
N MET A 37 8.75 2.28 21.76
CA MET A 37 7.46 2.91 21.49
C MET A 37 6.67 3.23 22.76
N ASN A 38 6.67 2.32 23.75
CA ASN A 38 5.97 2.52 25.02
C ASN A 38 6.60 3.62 25.87
N ASN A 39 7.92 3.73 25.82
CA ASN A 39 8.66 4.74 26.59
C ASN A 39 8.78 6.09 25.86
N GLY A 40 8.41 6.17 24.57
CA GLY A 40 8.63 7.35 23.75
C GLY A 40 10.12 7.60 23.45
N GLU A 41 10.91 6.54 23.37
CA GLU A 41 12.35 6.58 23.17
C GLU A 41 12.73 6.32 21.71
N MET A 42 13.93 6.73 21.35
CA MET A 42 14.55 6.39 20.07
C MET A 42 15.32 5.08 20.21
N ALA A 43 15.07 4.14 19.27
CA ALA A 43 15.85 2.92 19.15
C ALA A 43 16.56 2.86 17.79
N VAL A 44 17.81 2.40 17.78
CA VAL A 44 18.57 2.08 16.58
C VAL A 44 18.91 0.60 16.65
N LEU A 45 18.31 -0.19 15.73
CA LEU A 45 18.42 -1.63 15.75
C LEU A 45 19.02 -2.11 14.42
N GLU A 46 20.01 -2.98 14.51
CA GLU A 46 20.64 -3.64 13.38
C GLU A 46 20.34 -5.13 13.41
N ALA A 47 19.91 -5.66 12.28
CA ALA A 47 19.69 -7.10 12.13
C ALA A 47 20.16 -7.55 10.73
N GLY A 48 20.72 -8.74 10.64
CA GLY A 48 21.22 -9.32 9.39
C GLY A 48 20.13 -9.51 8.33
N THR A 49 20.54 -9.81 7.11
CA THR A 49 19.61 -10.18 6.05
C THR A 49 18.91 -11.50 6.38
N GLY A 50 17.63 -11.62 6.02
CA GLY A 50 16.88 -12.86 6.26
C GLY A 50 16.34 -13.05 7.69
N THR A 51 16.56 -12.12 8.63
CA THR A 51 16.01 -12.23 10.00
C THR A 51 14.50 -11.99 10.10
N GLY A 52 13.82 -11.62 9.03
CA GLY A 52 12.39 -11.30 9.07
C GLY A 52 12.09 -9.91 9.65
N LYS A 53 13.00 -8.94 9.44
CA LYS A 53 12.87 -7.56 9.94
C LYS A 53 11.51 -6.92 9.69
N SER A 54 10.91 -7.16 8.53
CA SER A 54 9.62 -6.54 8.18
C SER A 54 8.55 -6.86 9.22
N LEU A 55 8.36 -8.11 9.55
CA LEU A 55 7.41 -8.51 10.60
C LEU A 55 7.87 -8.01 11.98
N ALA A 56 9.17 -8.02 12.26
CA ALA A 56 9.70 -7.58 13.55
C ALA A 56 9.37 -6.11 13.88
N TYR A 57 9.28 -5.23 12.89
CA TYR A 57 8.83 -3.84 13.15
C TYR A 57 7.35 -3.61 12.86
N LEU A 58 6.73 -4.36 11.93
CA LEU A 58 5.31 -4.17 11.62
C LEU A 58 4.39 -4.66 12.74
N VAL A 59 4.67 -5.82 13.33
CA VAL A 59 3.83 -6.39 14.41
C VAL A 59 3.68 -5.40 15.58
N PRO A 60 4.78 -4.93 16.22
CA PRO A 60 4.66 -3.96 17.31
C PRO A 60 4.03 -2.64 16.85
N SER A 61 4.35 -2.15 15.64
CA SER A 61 3.80 -0.90 15.12
C SER A 61 2.29 -0.96 14.95
N VAL A 62 1.78 -2.06 14.37
CA VAL A 62 0.34 -2.23 14.17
C VAL A 62 -0.39 -2.39 15.50
N LEU A 63 0.11 -3.25 16.38
CA LEU A 63 -0.49 -3.45 17.70
C LEU A 63 -0.50 -2.15 18.52
N TRP A 64 0.59 -1.39 18.48
CA TRP A 64 0.69 -0.11 19.18
C TRP A 64 -0.28 0.93 18.59
N ALA A 65 -0.40 1.00 17.26
CA ALA A 65 -1.34 1.89 16.59
C ALA A 65 -2.80 1.58 16.95
N ILE A 66 -3.17 0.29 16.98
CA ILE A 66 -4.51 -0.17 17.37
C ILE A 66 -4.81 0.20 18.82
N LYS A 67 -3.91 -0.14 19.75
CA LYS A 67 -4.11 0.10 21.19
C LYS A 67 -4.20 1.58 21.55
N ASN A 68 -3.33 2.40 20.96
CA ASN A 68 -3.27 3.83 21.27
C ASN A 68 -4.18 4.68 20.39
N LYS A 69 -4.94 4.06 19.49
CA LYS A 69 -5.84 4.77 18.55
C LYS A 69 -5.11 5.88 17.78
N THR A 70 -3.92 5.59 17.29
CA THR A 70 -3.03 6.53 16.63
C THR A 70 -2.47 6.00 15.34
N ARG A 71 -1.68 6.80 14.65
CA ARG A 71 -1.04 6.44 13.38
C ARG A 71 0.43 6.14 13.61
N VAL A 72 0.92 5.12 12.92
CA VAL A 72 2.35 4.83 12.81
C VAL A 72 2.76 5.03 11.35
N VAL A 73 3.92 5.63 11.13
CA VAL A 73 4.50 5.85 9.81
C VAL A 73 5.70 4.94 9.64
N VAL A 74 5.65 4.07 8.64
CA VAL A 74 6.77 3.22 8.26
C VAL A 74 7.40 3.78 7.00
N ALA A 75 8.62 4.30 7.11
CA ALA A 75 9.37 4.84 5.99
C ALA A 75 10.37 3.80 5.46
N THR A 76 10.37 3.58 4.14
CA THR A 76 11.30 2.68 3.47
C THR A 76 12.04 3.42 2.37
N TYR A 77 13.25 2.97 2.06
CA TYR A 77 14.08 3.60 1.03
C TYR A 77 13.63 3.24 -0.39
N THR A 78 13.10 2.02 -0.62
CA THR A 78 12.78 1.53 -1.97
C THR A 78 11.29 1.34 -2.19
N ILE A 79 10.81 1.63 -3.41
CA ILE A 79 9.44 1.35 -3.85
C ILE A 79 9.14 -0.15 -3.82
N THR A 80 10.15 -0.98 -4.10
CA THR A 80 10.01 -2.44 -4.05
C THR A 80 9.66 -2.92 -2.65
N LEU A 81 10.35 -2.42 -1.63
CA LEU A 81 10.05 -2.77 -0.24
C LEU A 81 8.67 -2.24 0.19
N GLN A 82 8.29 -1.02 -0.24
CA GLN A 82 6.91 -0.55 -0.04
C GLN A 82 5.88 -1.53 -0.63
N GLY A 83 6.14 -2.02 -1.84
CA GLY A 83 5.29 -3.02 -2.50
C GLY A 83 5.20 -4.33 -1.73
N GLN A 84 6.31 -4.82 -1.20
CA GLN A 84 6.36 -6.03 -0.37
C GLN A 84 5.54 -5.85 0.92
N LEU A 85 5.72 -4.74 1.63
CA LEU A 85 4.97 -4.48 2.86
C LEU A 85 3.46 -4.50 2.61
N ILE A 86 2.99 -3.81 1.55
CA ILE A 86 1.56 -3.68 1.24
C ILE A 86 0.95 -4.98 0.70
N ASN A 87 1.67 -5.70 -0.17
CA ASN A 87 1.11 -6.82 -0.89
C ASN A 87 1.35 -8.18 -0.22
N SER A 88 2.32 -8.24 0.70
CA SER A 88 2.70 -9.49 1.38
C SER A 88 2.60 -9.38 2.89
N ASP A 89 3.31 -8.44 3.51
CA ASP A 89 3.50 -8.45 4.96
C ASP A 89 2.24 -7.97 5.72
N LEU A 90 1.60 -6.86 5.29
CA LEU A 90 0.37 -6.38 5.92
C LEU A 90 -0.83 -7.33 5.76
N PRO A 91 -1.05 -8.00 4.62
CA PRO A 91 -2.07 -9.05 4.49
C PRO A 91 -1.90 -10.20 5.47
N ILE A 92 -0.66 -10.61 5.78
CA ILE A 92 -0.37 -11.63 6.78
C ILE A 92 -0.86 -11.19 8.17
N LEU A 93 -0.58 -9.95 8.57
CA LEU A 93 -1.04 -9.42 9.85
C LEU A 93 -2.57 -9.38 9.95
N LYS A 94 -3.26 -9.04 8.85
CA LYS A 94 -4.72 -9.09 8.80
C LYS A 94 -5.25 -10.52 8.90
N ALA A 95 -4.64 -11.47 8.21
CA ALA A 95 -4.98 -12.87 8.30
C ALA A 95 -4.75 -13.43 9.73
N ALA A 96 -3.74 -12.92 10.44
CA ALA A 96 -3.46 -13.24 11.84
C ALA A 96 -4.42 -12.54 12.83
N GLY A 97 -5.47 -11.85 12.34
CA GLY A 97 -6.56 -11.30 13.15
C GLY A 97 -6.39 -9.84 13.55
N LEU A 98 -5.44 -9.08 13.00
CA LEU A 98 -5.33 -7.65 13.27
C LEU A 98 -6.24 -6.85 12.32
N ASP A 99 -7.16 -6.05 12.89
CA ASP A 99 -8.01 -5.14 12.13
C ASP A 99 -7.44 -3.71 12.15
N PHE A 100 -6.91 -3.28 11.01
CA PHE A 100 -6.33 -1.95 10.82
C PHE A 100 -6.47 -1.49 9.37
N GLU A 101 -6.44 -0.18 9.17
CA GLU A 101 -6.33 0.43 7.84
C GLU A 101 -4.90 0.87 7.55
N HIS A 102 -4.53 0.87 6.28
CA HIS A 102 -3.24 1.34 5.84
C HIS A 102 -3.34 2.11 4.53
N ALA A 103 -2.40 3.01 4.31
CA ALA A 103 -2.27 3.75 3.06
C ALA A 103 -0.80 3.85 2.64
N ILE A 104 -0.57 3.78 1.34
CA ILE A 104 0.78 3.99 0.78
C ILE A 104 0.94 5.44 0.35
N VAL A 105 2.04 6.06 0.78
CA VAL A 105 2.44 7.40 0.34
C VAL A 105 3.77 7.29 -0.40
N LYS A 106 3.76 7.70 -1.66
CA LYS A 106 4.96 7.74 -2.51
C LYS A 106 5.39 9.18 -2.76
N GLY A 107 6.64 9.39 -3.14
CA GLY A 107 7.11 10.70 -3.57
C GLY A 107 6.30 11.24 -4.74
N ARG A 108 6.14 12.56 -4.82
CA ARG A 108 5.31 13.26 -5.84
C ARG A 108 5.56 12.80 -7.28
N ARG A 109 6.77 12.37 -7.62
CA ARG A 109 7.13 11.87 -8.96
C ARG A 109 6.39 10.59 -9.36
N ASN A 110 5.85 9.86 -8.39
CA ASN A 110 5.13 8.60 -8.63
C ASN A 110 3.63 8.81 -8.86
N TYR A 111 3.16 10.06 -8.83
CA TYR A 111 1.76 10.40 -9.07
C TYR A 111 1.60 11.24 -10.33
N ILE A 112 0.53 10.97 -11.08
CA ILE A 112 0.18 11.75 -12.26
C ILE A 112 -0.34 13.14 -11.81
N CYS A 113 0.23 14.19 -12.38
CA CYS A 113 -0.29 15.53 -12.21
C CYS A 113 -1.54 15.71 -13.10
N LYS A 114 -2.72 15.82 -12.48
CA LYS A 114 -4.00 15.97 -13.19
C LYS A 114 -4.00 17.15 -14.18
N ARG A 115 -3.38 18.28 -13.82
CA ARG A 115 -3.26 19.45 -14.72
C ARG A 115 -2.49 19.11 -15.99
N LYS A 116 -1.26 18.54 -15.84
CA LYS A 116 -0.43 18.15 -17.00
C LYS A 116 -1.11 17.07 -17.85
N LEU A 117 -1.78 16.10 -17.23
CA LEU A 117 -2.53 15.08 -17.95
C LEU A 117 -3.63 15.72 -18.81
N ASN A 118 -4.41 16.65 -18.26
CA ASN A 118 -5.48 17.32 -18.98
C ASN A 118 -4.93 18.21 -20.12
N GLU A 119 -3.82 18.90 -19.90
CA GLU A 119 -3.13 19.68 -20.94
C GLU A 119 -2.72 18.77 -22.11
N GLU A 120 -2.13 17.62 -21.83
CA GLU A 120 -1.69 16.66 -22.85
C GLU A 120 -2.87 16.01 -23.60
N ILE A 121 -3.93 15.66 -22.90
CA ILE A 121 -5.18 15.18 -23.51
C ILE A 121 -5.76 16.21 -24.46
N ASN A 122 -5.81 17.48 -24.05
CA ASN A 122 -6.36 18.55 -24.86
C ASN A 122 -5.47 18.86 -26.08
N PHE A 123 -4.15 18.80 -25.91
CA PHE A 123 -3.20 18.95 -27.00
C PHE A 123 -3.35 17.83 -28.04
N THR A 124 -3.45 16.59 -27.58
CA THR A 124 -3.64 15.43 -28.45
C THR A 124 -4.97 15.49 -29.19
N LYS A 125 -6.07 15.86 -28.52
CA LYS A 125 -7.37 16.06 -29.17
C LYS A 125 -7.32 17.13 -30.27
N LYS A 126 -6.64 18.26 -30.05
CA LYS A 126 -6.46 19.32 -31.07
C LYS A 126 -5.64 18.81 -32.25
N ARG A 127 -4.59 18.04 -32.03
CA ARG A 127 -3.79 17.48 -33.13
C ARG A 127 -4.60 16.51 -33.98
N VAL A 128 -5.34 15.59 -33.36
CA VAL A 128 -6.22 14.65 -34.08
C VAL A 128 -7.25 15.42 -34.89
N HIS A 129 -7.93 16.38 -34.29
CA HIS A 129 -8.92 17.22 -35.00
C HIS A 129 -8.33 17.97 -36.19
N ASN A 130 -7.12 18.49 -36.11
CA ASN A 130 -6.45 19.20 -37.21
C ASN A 130 -6.04 18.21 -38.33
N LEU A 131 -5.61 17.00 -37.97
CA LEU A 131 -5.28 15.96 -38.95
C LEU A 131 -6.53 15.50 -39.72
N THR A 132 -7.67 15.33 -39.04
CA THR A 132 -8.93 14.93 -39.69
C THR A 132 -9.51 16.04 -40.58
N LYS A 133 -9.27 17.30 -40.29
CA LYS A 133 -9.65 18.41 -41.16
C LYS A 133 -8.82 18.48 -42.45
N ASN A 134 -7.53 18.14 -42.37
CA ASN A 134 -6.60 18.21 -43.50
C ASN A 134 -6.65 16.99 -44.43
N THR A 135 -7.18 15.87 -43.96
CA THR A 135 -7.42 14.67 -44.79
C THR A 135 -8.89 14.61 -45.15
N GLY A 136 -9.26 15.36 -46.19
CA GLY A 136 -10.60 15.28 -46.81
C GLY A 136 -10.83 13.96 -47.54
N SER A 137 -10.85 12.83 -46.85
CA SER A 137 -11.07 11.48 -47.40
C SER A 137 -11.95 10.64 -46.46
N LYS A 138 -12.85 9.91 -47.07
CA LYS A 138 -14.00 9.21 -46.51
C LYS A 138 -13.71 8.00 -45.62
N ASP A 139 -12.49 7.81 -45.13
CA ASP A 139 -12.11 6.56 -44.41
C ASP A 139 -12.01 6.69 -42.90
N ASN A 140 -12.43 7.81 -42.30
CA ASN A 140 -12.13 8.12 -40.88
C ASN A 140 -13.14 7.61 -39.84
N GLN A 141 -14.26 6.95 -40.24
CA GLN A 141 -15.23 6.44 -39.26
C GLN A 141 -14.74 5.19 -38.50
N ASN A 142 -13.77 4.45 -39.05
CA ASN A 142 -13.26 3.23 -38.41
C ASN A 142 -12.14 3.50 -37.36
N GLN A 143 -11.38 4.61 -37.49
CA GLN A 143 -10.30 4.92 -36.54
C GLN A 143 -10.83 5.56 -35.24
N GLU A 144 -11.86 6.40 -35.30
CA GLU A 144 -12.48 6.97 -34.10
C GLU A 144 -13.16 5.87 -33.24
N LYS A 145 -13.76 4.86 -33.88
CA LYS A 145 -14.32 3.69 -33.16
C LYS A 145 -13.26 2.84 -32.46
N GLN A 146 -12.05 2.70 -33.03
CA GLN A 146 -10.96 1.94 -32.37
C GLN A 146 -10.36 2.68 -31.18
N VAL A 147 -10.24 4.00 -31.23
CA VAL A 147 -9.75 4.79 -30.10
C VAL A 147 -10.78 4.80 -28.95
N GLN A 148 -12.07 4.90 -29.25
CA GLN A 148 -13.14 4.82 -28.24
C GLN A 148 -13.26 3.42 -27.63
N LEU A 149 -13.07 2.35 -28.40
CA LEU A 149 -13.08 0.97 -27.92
C LEU A 149 -11.87 0.65 -27.04
N GLY A 150 -10.71 1.24 -27.30
CA GLY A 150 -9.50 1.12 -26.46
C GLY A 150 -9.66 1.77 -25.08
N PHE A 151 -10.39 2.87 -24.97
CA PHE A 151 -10.67 3.53 -23.70
C PHE A 151 -11.79 2.87 -22.89
N SER A 152 -12.80 2.30 -23.54
CA SER A 152 -13.92 1.66 -22.85
C SER A 152 -13.57 0.28 -22.27
N SER A 153 -12.62 -0.45 -22.86
CA SER A 153 -12.22 -1.78 -22.36
C SER A 153 -11.39 -1.74 -21.08
N GLN A 154 -10.80 -0.59 -20.70
CA GLN A 154 -10.11 -0.43 -19.43
C GLN A 154 -11.02 0.04 -18.29
N GLN A 155 -12.19 0.60 -18.57
CA GLN A 155 -13.14 1.03 -17.53
C GLN A 155 -14.07 -0.08 -17.03
N THR A 156 -14.29 -1.14 -17.81
CA THR A 156 -15.23 -2.22 -17.46
C THR A 156 -14.68 -3.27 -16.49
N LYS A 157 -13.40 -3.25 -16.16
CA LYS A 157 -12.80 -4.17 -15.16
C LYS A 157 -12.74 -3.62 -13.73
N ARG A 158 -13.30 -2.43 -13.46
CA ARG A 158 -13.31 -1.82 -12.12
C ARG A 158 -14.70 -1.52 -11.56
N LYS A 159 -15.75 -2.15 -12.10
CA LYS A 159 -17.08 -2.15 -11.46
C LYS A 159 -17.29 -3.47 -10.74
N GLY A 160 -16.70 -3.58 -9.58
CA GLY A 160 -16.95 -4.62 -8.62
C GLY A 160 -16.64 -4.05 -7.24
N ASN A 161 -17.69 -3.65 -6.53
CA ASN A 161 -17.73 -3.30 -5.11
C ASN A 161 -16.84 -2.15 -4.60
N SER A 162 -17.44 -1.00 -4.42
CA SER A 162 -17.55 -0.39 -3.08
C SER A 162 -18.40 0.86 -3.14
N GLU A 163 -19.61 0.75 -2.69
CA GLU A 163 -20.25 1.84 -1.97
C GLU A 163 -19.48 2.00 -0.66
N ASN A 164 -18.56 2.92 -0.61
CA ASN A 164 -18.00 3.44 0.63
C ASN A 164 -17.95 4.96 0.54
N ASN A 165 -18.92 5.53 1.22
CA ASN A 165 -19.09 6.94 1.49
C ASN A 165 -17.83 7.51 2.17
N PRO A 166 -17.22 8.62 1.69
CA PRO A 166 -15.96 9.14 2.21
C PRO A 166 -16.05 9.88 3.56
N THR A 167 -17.15 9.75 4.29
CA THR A 167 -17.40 10.55 5.52
C THR A 167 -17.13 9.84 6.85
N ASN A 168 -16.48 8.66 6.86
CA ASN A 168 -16.18 7.97 8.12
C ASN A 168 -14.74 7.48 8.24
N LEU A 169 -13.78 8.36 7.88
CA LEU A 169 -12.32 8.10 8.03
C LEU A 169 -11.79 8.36 9.45
N SER A 170 -12.68 8.59 10.43
CA SER A 170 -12.25 9.04 11.76
C SER A 170 -11.97 7.94 12.78
N GLU A 171 -12.21 6.66 12.46
CA GLU A 171 -12.13 5.61 13.48
C GLU A 171 -11.15 4.45 13.21
N LYS A 172 -10.53 4.37 12.02
CA LYS A 172 -9.53 3.33 11.76
C LYS A 172 -8.11 3.91 11.69
N TYR A 173 -7.16 3.21 12.32
CA TYR A 173 -5.77 3.66 12.42
C TYR A 173 -5.02 3.37 11.13
N LEU A 174 -4.37 4.40 10.55
CA LEU A 174 -3.55 4.31 9.34
C LEU A 174 -2.10 4.02 9.73
N ILE A 175 -1.50 3.02 9.14
CA ILE A 175 -0.07 2.70 9.24
C ILE A 175 0.68 3.20 8.00
#